data_94c26a7079ffefa53a355f8e8bd26e51
#
_entry.id   94c26a7079ffefa53a355f8e8bd26e51
#
_cell.length_a   1.000
_cell.length_b   1.000
_cell.length_c   1.000
_cell.angle_alpha   90.00
_cell.angle_beta   90.00
_cell.angle_gamma   90.00
#
_symmetry.space_group_name_H-M   'P 1'
#
loop_
_entity.id
_entity.type
_entity.pdbx_description
1 polymer ?
#
loop_
_entity_poly.entity_id
_entity_poly.type
_entity_poly.pdbx_seq_one_letter_code
_entity_poly.pdbx_strand_id
1 'polypeptide(L)'
;MENRAHAIATGLFAILLSAAVVLALWWFSDKREATRELVLVSSGSVNGLNPQATVRYRGIVAGRVARIDLDPDDPRKVLVFVRIRTDLPITHATRARLATQGVTGLAFVALEAPGDGAAPIVGEAPRIPLAPSVIEELTTGALQTLRQLRLMSERLATLTRPENLSRIENTLARIESSSRGLDQTL
;
A
#
# COMPACT_ATOMS: atom_id res chain seq x y z
N MET A 1 52.83 -45.94 -23.34
CA MET A 1 51.79 -46.36 -22.33
C MET A 1 51.23 -45.18 -21.57
N GLU A 2 51.79 -43.98 -21.66
CA GLU A 2 51.37 -42.79 -20.92
C GLU A 2 49.99 -42.21 -21.33
N ASN A 3 49.62 -42.32 -22.60
CA ASN A 3 48.36 -41.73 -23.10
C ASN A 3 47.09 -42.37 -22.49
N ARG A 4 47.15 -43.62 -22.04
CA ARG A 4 46.00 -44.31 -21.43
C ARG A 4 45.77 -43.85 -19.98
N ALA A 5 46.83 -43.54 -19.24
CA ALA A 5 46.74 -43.07 -17.87
C ALA A 5 46.14 -41.63 -17.84
N HIS A 6 46.54 -40.77 -18.75
CA HIS A 6 45.97 -39.44 -18.84
C HIS A 6 44.50 -39.43 -19.29
N ALA A 7 44.12 -40.32 -20.22
CA ALA A 7 42.71 -40.45 -20.64
C ALA A 7 41.81 -40.95 -19.49
N ILE A 8 42.29 -41.90 -18.69
CA ILE A 8 41.56 -42.40 -17.50
C ILE A 8 41.45 -41.30 -16.43
N ALA A 9 42.54 -40.58 -16.18
CA ALA A 9 42.53 -39.47 -15.21
C ALA A 9 41.57 -38.35 -15.63
N THR A 10 41.55 -37.98 -16.92
CA THR A 10 40.62 -36.97 -17.45
C THR A 10 39.17 -37.45 -17.38
N GLY A 11 38.89 -38.72 -17.68
CA GLY A 11 37.56 -39.29 -17.57
C GLY A 11 37.06 -39.33 -16.12
N LEU A 12 37.93 -39.73 -15.18
CA LEU A 12 37.60 -39.74 -13.75
C LEU A 12 37.35 -38.34 -13.22
N PHE A 13 38.17 -37.38 -13.62
CA PHE A 13 37.98 -35.96 -13.25
C PHE A 13 36.65 -35.40 -13.77
N ALA A 14 36.29 -35.71 -15.03
CA ALA A 14 35.00 -35.25 -15.60
C ALA A 14 33.80 -35.87 -14.84
N ILE A 15 33.88 -37.14 -14.46
CA ILE A 15 32.82 -37.80 -13.67
C ILE A 15 32.70 -37.16 -12.27
N LEU A 16 33.83 -36.94 -11.60
CA LEU A 16 33.83 -36.29 -10.26
C LEU A 16 33.31 -34.89 -10.32
N LEU A 17 33.70 -34.10 -11.35
CA LEU A 17 33.21 -32.74 -11.53
C LEU A 17 31.70 -32.72 -11.77
N SER A 18 31.21 -33.61 -12.65
CA SER A 18 29.76 -33.73 -12.92
C SER A 18 28.99 -34.13 -11.67
N ALA A 19 29.50 -35.08 -10.89
CA ALA A 19 28.89 -35.49 -9.61
C ALA A 19 28.89 -34.34 -8.61
N ALA A 20 29.97 -33.56 -8.51
CA ALA A 20 30.04 -32.38 -7.64
C ALA A 20 29.03 -31.32 -8.03
N VAL A 21 28.85 -31.03 -9.34
CA VAL A 21 27.83 -30.09 -9.84
C VAL A 21 26.42 -30.57 -9.50
N VAL A 22 26.11 -31.83 -9.72
CA VAL A 22 24.80 -32.42 -9.38
C VAL A 22 24.51 -32.31 -7.88
N LEU A 23 25.50 -32.63 -7.05
CA LEU A 23 25.39 -32.49 -5.59
C LEU A 23 25.20 -31.04 -5.17
N ALA A 24 25.93 -30.10 -5.77
CA ALA A 24 25.77 -28.71 -5.50
C ALA A 24 24.35 -28.21 -5.87
N LEU A 25 23.87 -28.57 -7.07
CA LEU A 25 22.51 -28.22 -7.50
C LEU A 25 21.44 -28.81 -6.58
N TRP A 26 21.62 -30.05 -6.14
CA TRP A 26 20.72 -30.69 -5.18
C TRP A 26 20.74 -29.98 -3.82
N TRP A 27 21.92 -29.66 -3.30
CA TRP A 27 22.10 -28.95 -2.04
C TRP A 27 21.46 -27.52 -2.05
N PHE A 28 21.61 -26.82 -3.16
CA PHE A 28 20.98 -25.48 -3.32
C PHE A 28 19.48 -25.57 -3.61
N SER A 29 18.98 -26.68 -4.11
CA SER A 29 17.56 -26.89 -4.43
C SER A 29 16.69 -27.09 -3.19
N ASP A 30 17.25 -27.60 -2.09
CA ASP A 30 16.52 -28.09 -0.91
C ASP A 30 16.04 -26.98 0.06
N LYS A 31 16.29 -25.70 -0.25
CA LYS A 31 15.88 -24.57 0.59
C LYS A 31 14.64 -23.85 0.08
N ARG A 32 13.72 -24.54 -0.58
CA ARG A 32 12.43 -23.93 -0.91
C ARG A 32 11.54 -23.96 0.31
N GLU A 33 11.54 -22.86 1.06
CA GLU A 33 10.54 -22.62 2.10
C GLU A 33 9.14 -22.80 1.50
N ALA A 34 8.29 -23.56 2.17
CA ALA A 34 6.91 -23.70 1.74
C ALA A 34 6.24 -22.33 1.72
N THR A 35 5.74 -21.92 0.57
CA THR A 35 5.10 -20.63 0.38
C THR A 35 3.65 -20.83 -0.04
N ARG A 36 2.80 -19.90 0.38
CA ARG A 36 1.41 -19.77 -0.08
C ARG A 36 1.22 -18.46 -0.82
N GLU A 37 0.29 -18.45 -1.74
CA GLU A 37 -0.08 -17.24 -2.48
C GLU A 37 -1.21 -16.49 -1.77
N LEU A 38 -1.09 -15.17 -1.71
CA LEU A 38 -2.14 -14.24 -1.28
C LEU A 38 -2.38 -13.23 -2.39
N VAL A 39 -3.61 -12.77 -2.53
CA VAL A 39 -3.98 -11.70 -3.45
C VAL A 39 -4.32 -10.44 -2.65
N LEU A 40 -3.56 -9.39 -2.86
CA LEU A 40 -3.82 -8.09 -2.26
C LEU A 40 -4.55 -7.23 -3.29
N VAL A 41 -5.66 -6.63 -2.88
CA VAL A 41 -6.50 -5.81 -3.76
C VAL A 41 -6.34 -4.35 -3.37
N SER A 42 -5.76 -3.55 -4.26
CA SER A 42 -5.64 -2.09 -4.09
C SER A 42 -6.69 -1.38 -4.92
N SER A 43 -7.38 -0.40 -4.31
CA SER A 43 -8.24 0.56 -5.03
C SER A 43 -7.50 1.85 -5.39
N GLY A 44 -6.24 1.98 -4.94
CA GLY A 44 -5.37 3.13 -5.22
C GLY A 44 -4.16 2.74 -6.05
N SER A 45 -3.29 3.71 -6.26
CA SER A 45 -2.03 3.50 -6.96
C SER A 45 -1.08 2.60 -6.15
N VAL A 46 -0.32 1.77 -6.84
CA VAL A 46 0.75 0.94 -6.26
C VAL A 46 2.13 1.43 -6.69
N ASN A 47 2.30 2.75 -6.78
CA ASN A 47 3.54 3.38 -7.20
C ASN A 47 4.75 2.90 -6.40
N GLY A 48 5.85 2.62 -7.11
CA GLY A 48 7.10 2.15 -6.52
C GLY A 48 7.10 0.67 -6.16
N LEU A 49 5.96 -0.04 -6.24
CA LEU A 49 5.90 -1.49 -6.04
C LEU A 49 6.27 -2.21 -7.33
N ASN A 50 7.24 -3.11 -7.23
CA ASN A 50 7.72 -3.90 -8.36
C ASN A 50 7.57 -5.39 -8.10
N PRO A 51 7.54 -6.23 -9.15
CA PRO A 51 7.76 -7.67 -8.99
C PRO A 51 9.05 -7.92 -8.20
N GLN A 52 9.05 -8.93 -7.34
CA GLN A 52 10.12 -9.24 -6.37
C GLN A 52 10.25 -8.25 -5.19
N ALA A 53 9.42 -7.20 -5.09
CA ALA A 53 9.40 -6.34 -3.92
C ALA A 53 9.17 -7.17 -2.64
N THR A 54 9.78 -6.75 -1.55
CA THR A 54 9.72 -7.47 -0.27
C THR A 54 8.31 -7.38 0.33
N VAL A 55 7.82 -8.49 0.87
CA VAL A 55 6.65 -8.52 1.76
C VAL A 55 7.15 -8.71 3.18
N ARG A 56 6.74 -7.84 4.11
CA ARG A 56 7.11 -7.93 5.52
C ARG A 56 5.88 -8.19 6.38
N TYR A 57 6.02 -9.07 7.34
CA TYR A 57 5.01 -9.33 8.35
C TYR A 57 5.53 -8.83 9.70
N ARG A 58 4.87 -7.83 10.30
CA ARG A 58 5.31 -7.18 11.54
C ARG A 58 6.80 -6.77 11.50
N GLY A 59 7.28 -6.31 10.34
CA GLY A 59 8.66 -5.84 10.14
C GLY A 59 9.67 -6.88 9.66
N ILE A 60 9.41 -8.19 9.81
CA ILE A 60 10.28 -9.27 9.32
C ILE A 60 9.95 -9.64 7.89
N VAL A 61 10.95 -10.11 7.13
CA VAL A 61 10.75 -10.58 5.75
C VAL A 61 9.87 -11.83 5.76
N ALA A 62 8.71 -11.71 5.13
CA ALA A 62 7.69 -12.76 5.04
C ALA A 62 7.61 -13.42 3.67
N GLY A 63 8.08 -12.73 2.63
CA GLY A 63 7.99 -13.20 1.26
C GLY A 63 8.28 -12.12 0.24
N ARG A 64 7.74 -12.30 -0.97
CA ARG A 64 7.94 -11.38 -2.10
C ARG A 64 6.69 -11.24 -2.95
N VAL A 65 6.58 -10.10 -3.63
CA VAL A 65 5.59 -9.86 -4.69
C VAL A 65 5.93 -10.78 -5.88
N ALA A 66 4.97 -11.59 -6.30
CA ALA A 66 5.14 -12.48 -7.45
C ALA A 66 4.85 -11.76 -8.77
N ARG A 67 3.70 -11.07 -8.83
CA ARG A 67 3.23 -10.31 -10.01
C ARG A 67 2.24 -9.24 -9.58
N ILE A 68 2.01 -8.30 -10.48
CA ILE A 68 1.08 -7.18 -10.31
C ILE A 68 0.26 -7.09 -11.59
N ASP A 69 -1.07 -7.19 -11.46
CA ASP A 69 -1.99 -7.17 -12.59
C ASP A 69 -3.16 -6.23 -12.31
N LEU A 70 -3.90 -5.83 -13.34
CA LEU A 70 -5.18 -5.17 -13.17
C LEU A 70 -6.28 -6.23 -12.93
N ASP A 71 -7.28 -5.86 -12.14
CA ASP A 71 -8.44 -6.73 -11.95
C ASP A 71 -9.24 -6.78 -13.27
N PRO A 72 -9.47 -7.96 -13.86
CA PRO A 72 -10.22 -8.09 -15.11
C PRO A 72 -11.69 -7.67 -14.99
N ASP A 73 -12.27 -7.77 -13.79
CA ASP A 73 -13.66 -7.39 -13.52
C ASP A 73 -13.81 -5.88 -13.20
N ASP A 74 -12.77 -5.26 -12.64
CA ASP A 74 -12.77 -3.84 -12.31
C ASP A 74 -11.38 -3.23 -12.55
N PRO A 75 -11.13 -2.62 -13.73
CA PRO A 75 -9.85 -2.03 -14.10
C PRO A 75 -9.35 -0.91 -13.16
N ARG A 76 -10.19 -0.44 -12.23
CA ARG A 76 -9.79 0.53 -11.19
C ARG A 76 -9.04 -0.12 -10.04
N LYS A 77 -9.06 -1.46 -9.97
CA LYS A 77 -8.38 -2.23 -8.94
C LYS A 77 -7.11 -2.86 -9.47
N VAL A 78 -6.10 -2.88 -8.64
CA VAL A 78 -4.83 -3.54 -8.89
C VAL A 78 -4.75 -4.77 -8.01
N LEU A 79 -4.47 -5.91 -8.62
CA LEU A 79 -4.23 -7.18 -7.94
C LEU A 79 -2.73 -7.39 -7.77
N VAL A 80 -2.29 -7.47 -6.53
CA VAL A 80 -0.90 -7.76 -6.19
C VAL A 80 -0.82 -9.18 -5.63
N PHE A 81 -0.23 -10.07 -6.41
CA PHE A 81 -0.01 -11.47 -6.01
C PHE A 81 1.29 -11.56 -5.23
N VAL A 82 1.19 -12.05 -4.00
CA VAL A 82 2.35 -12.18 -3.12
C VAL A 82 2.53 -13.62 -2.69
N ARG A 83 3.77 -14.09 -2.68
CA ARG A 83 4.16 -15.38 -2.11
C ARG A 83 4.78 -15.15 -0.74
N ILE A 84 4.16 -15.72 0.27
CA ILE A 84 4.61 -15.61 1.67
C ILE A 84 4.84 -16.99 2.25
N ARG A 85 5.64 -17.06 3.29
CA ARG A 85 5.90 -18.28 4.06
C ARG A 85 4.61 -18.81 4.67
N THR A 86 4.44 -20.14 4.66
CA THR A 86 3.22 -20.80 5.20
C THR A 86 3.15 -20.82 6.71
N ASP A 87 4.29 -20.68 7.41
CA ASP A 87 4.39 -20.68 8.87
C ASP A 87 3.87 -19.40 9.53
N LEU A 88 3.58 -18.35 8.73
CA LEU A 88 3.11 -17.09 9.24
C LEU A 88 1.61 -17.13 9.58
N PRO A 89 1.21 -16.63 10.76
CA PRO A 89 -0.18 -16.62 11.21
C PRO A 89 -0.96 -15.48 10.53
N ILE A 90 -1.39 -15.70 9.29
CA ILE A 90 -2.25 -14.75 8.57
C ILE A 90 -3.71 -15.05 8.92
N THR A 91 -4.39 -14.02 9.41
CA THR A 91 -5.77 -14.11 9.89
C THR A 91 -6.68 -13.13 9.13
N HIS A 92 -7.98 -13.24 9.33
CA HIS A 92 -8.95 -12.26 8.77
C HIS A 92 -8.75 -10.82 9.30
N ALA A 93 -8.04 -10.65 10.41
CA ALA A 93 -7.66 -9.34 10.93
C ALA A 93 -6.37 -8.80 10.27
N THR A 94 -5.65 -9.60 9.49
CA THR A 94 -4.43 -9.16 8.81
C THR A 94 -4.77 -8.08 7.79
N ARG A 95 -4.08 -6.95 7.89
CA ARG A 95 -4.18 -5.82 6.96
C ARG A 95 -2.89 -5.70 6.17
N ALA A 96 -3.04 -5.44 4.88
CA ALA A 96 -1.91 -5.13 4.01
C ALA A 96 -1.86 -3.61 3.79
N ARG A 97 -0.68 -3.04 3.86
CA ARG A 97 -0.42 -1.62 3.59
C ARG A 97 0.79 -1.51 2.67
N LEU A 98 0.71 -0.58 1.73
CA LEU A 98 1.88 -0.19 0.95
C LEU A 98 2.76 0.71 1.82
N ALA A 99 4.05 0.43 1.87
CA ALA A 99 5.03 1.23 2.59
C ALA A 99 6.23 1.52 1.69
N THR A 100 6.91 2.64 1.92
CA THR A 100 8.09 3.05 1.16
C THR A 100 9.36 2.84 1.96
N GLN A 101 10.41 2.41 1.31
CA GLN A 101 11.73 2.23 1.91
C GLN A 101 12.62 3.43 1.56
N GLY A 102 12.82 4.31 2.55
CA GLY A 102 13.64 5.51 2.38
C GLY A 102 13.01 6.54 1.43
N VAL A 103 13.85 7.46 0.95
CA VAL A 103 13.45 8.56 0.04
C VAL A 103 13.50 8.18 -1.44
N THR A 104 13.96 6.98 -1.75
CA THR A 104 14.13 6.50 -3.14
C THR A 104 12.83 6.12 -3.82
N GLY A 105 11.72 6.06 -3.08
CA GLY A 105 10.40 5.73 -3.61
C GLY A 105 10.16 4.22 -3.86
N LEU A 106 11.11 3.36 -3.50
CA LEU A 106 10.90 1.90 -3.55
C LEU A 106 9.86 1.49 -2.53
N ALA A 107 8.80 0.84 -3.00
CA ALA A 107 7.72 0.38 -2.15
C ALA A 107 7.88 -1.11 -1.79
N PHE A 108 7.36 -1.47 -0.63
CA PHE A 108 7.21 -2.85 -0.16
C PHE A 108 5.82 -3.03 0.46
N VAL A 109 5.41 -4.27 0.62
CA VAL A 109 4.14 -4.60 1.29
C VAL A 109 4.40 -4.87 2.76
N ALA A 110 3.71 -4.14 3.64
CA ALA A 110 3.67 -4.41 5.07
C ALA A 110 2.37 -5.16 5.40
N LEU A 111 2.49 -6.33 6.03
CA LEU A 111 1.38 -7.09 6.60
C LEU A 111 1.37 -6.87 8.11
N GLU A 112 0.27 -6.35 8.61
CA GLU A 112 0.04 -6.07 10.02
C GLU A 112 -1.11 -6.94 10.51
N ALA A 113 -0.96 -7.55 11.66
CA ALA A 113 -2.02 -8.27 12.34
C ALA A 113 -2.35 -7.51 13.64
N PRO A 114 -3.37 -6.64 13.63
CA PRO A 114 -3.84 -6.01 14.85
C PRO A 114 -4.64 -7.02 15.67
N GLY A 115 -4.06 -7.47 16.77
CA GLY A 115 -4.74 -8.26 17.80
C GLY A 115 -4.63 -9.78 17.62
N ASP A 116 -4.73 -10.44 18.77
CA ASP A 116 -4.79 -11.89 18.91
C ASP A 116 -6.25 -12.35 18.85
N GLY A 117 -6.52 -13.48 18.16
CA GLY A 117 -7.82 -14.16 18.23
C GLY A 117 -8.67 -14.16 16.96
N ALA A 118 -8.24 -13.56 15.86
CA ALA A 118 -8.95 -13.74 14.60
C ALA A 118 -8.66 -15.11 13.97
N ALA A 119 -9.68 -15.73 13.37
CA ALA A 119 -9.53 -17.00 12.69
C ALA A 119 -8.49 -16.92 11.56
N PRO A 120 -7.67 -17.97 11.38
CA PRO A 120 -6.71 -18.02 10.27
C PRO A 120 -7.45 -17.97 8.94
N ILE A 121 -6.91 -17.24 7.98
CA ILE A 121 -7.43 -17.22 6.61
C ILE A 121 -7.07 -18.57 5.98
N VAL A 122 -8.11 -19.32 5.59
CA VAL A 122 -8.01 -20.60 4.89
C VAL A 122 -8.52 -20.43 3.47
N GLY A 123 -7.85 -21.02 2.49
CA GLY A 123 -8.25 -21.03 1.08
C GLY A 123 -7.08 -20.82 0.13
N GLU A 124 -7.30 -21.18 -1.12
CA GLU A 124 -6.38 -20.87 -2.21
C GLU A 124 -6.47 -19.37 -2.55
N ALA A 125 -5.34 -18.66 -2.43
CA ALA A 125 -5.18 -17.24 -2.78
C ALA A 125 -6.24 -16.29 -2.16
N PRO A 126 -6.35 -16.21 -0.82
CA PRO A 126 -7.31 -15.32 -0.17
C PRO A 126 -7.05 -13.85 -0.51
N ARG A 127 -8.13 -13.08 -0.70
CA ARG A 127 -8.07 -11.66 -1.04
C ARG A 127 -8.02 -10.81 0.23
N ILE A 128 -7.03 -9.94 0.32
CA ILE A 128 -6.84 -8.99 1.43
C ILE A 128 -6.80 -7.58 0.85
N PRO A 129 -7.52 -6.60 1.42
CA PRO A 129 -7.43 -5.21 0.98
C PRO A 129 -6.03 -4.65 1.24
N LEU A 130 -5.47 -3.96 0.23
CA LEU A 130 -4.20 -3.25 0.31
C LEU A 130 -4.47 -1.76 0.48
N ALA A 131 -4.15 -1.24 1.67
CA ALA A 131 -4.26 0.18 1.95
C ALA A 131 -3.10 0.96 1.28
N PRO A 132 -3.35 2.20 0.83
CA PRO A 132 -2.32 3.07 0.28
C PRO A 132 -1.23 3.38 1.32
N SER A 133 -0.14 3.99 0.85
CA SER A 133 0.94 4.41 1.76
C SER A 133 0.49 5.61 2.61
N VAL A 134 1.09 5.74 3.80
CA VAL A 134 0.83 6.89 4.69
C VAL A 134 1.15 8.22 4.00
N ILE A 135 2.18 8.25 3.16
CA ILE A 135 2.57 9.44 2.40
C ILE A 135 1.47 9.83 1.41
N GLU A 136 0.88 8.85 0.73
CA GLU A 136 -0.22 9.08 -0.21
C GLU A 136 -1.48 9.55 0.51
N GLU A 137 -1.81 8.96 1.66
CA GLU A 137 -2.91 9.40 2.52
C GLU A 137 -2.71 10.83 3.00
N LEU A 138 -1.50 11.18 3.47
CA LEU A 138 -1.16 12.54 3.92
C LEU A 138 -1.24 13.56 2.77
N THR A 139 -0.70 13.21 1.61
CA THR A 139 -0.73 14.10 0.44
C THR A 139 -2.17 14.37 -0.02
N THR A 140 -2.98 13.33 -0.10
CA THR A 140 -4.39 13.44 -0.49
C THR A 140 -5.17 14.25 0.55
N GLY A 141 -4.97 13.98 1.83
CA GLY A 141 -5.59 14.71 2.95
C GLY A 141 -5.20 16.20 2.97
N ALA A 142 -3.92 16.51 2.77
CA ALA A 142 -3.45 17.89 2.71
C ALA A 142 -4.09 18.66 1.54
N LEU A 143 -4.14 18.08 0.35
CA LEU A 143 -4.79 18.68 -0.82
C LEU A 143 -6.29 18.90 -0.58
N GLN A 144 -6.95 17.95 0.08
CA GLN A 144 -8.37 18.07 0.42
C GLN A 144 -8.62 19.21 1.43
N THR A 145 -7.76 19.34 2.45
CA THR A 145 -7.81 20.43 3.42
C THR A 145 -7.59 21.78 2.76
N LEU A 146 -6.61 21.90 1.87
CA LEU A 146 -6.36 23.13 1.11
C LEU A 146 -7.56 23.53 0.24
N ARG A 147 -8.20 22.57 -0.43
CA ARG A 147 -9.44 22.83 -1.20
C ARG A 147 -10.55 23.36 -0.29
N GLN A 148 -10.70 22.79 0.89
CA GLN A 148 -11.73 23.17 1.85
C GLN A 148 -11.50 24.57 2.41
N LEU A 149 -10.23 24.92 2.71
CA LEU A 149 -9.83 26.27 3.12
C LEU A 149 -10.11 27.30 2.00
N ARG A 150 -9.81 26.95 0.75
CA ARG A 150 -10.11 27.82 -0.40
C ARG A 150 -11.61 28.10 -0.52
N LEU A 151 -12.44 27.06 -0.42
CA LEU A 151 -13.90 27.22 -0.46
C LEU A 151 -14.43 28.07 0.70
N MET A 152 -13.85 27.93 1.91
CA MET A 152 -14.18 28.80 3.05
C MET A 152 -13.79 30.25 2.79
N SER A 153 -12.58 30.46 2.27
CA SER A 153 -12.12 31.83 1.90
C SER A 153 -13.02 32.48 0.85
N GLU A 154 -13.45 31.75 -0.17
CA GLU A 154 -14.38 32.23 -1.19
C GLU A 154 -15.75 32.56 -0.59
N ARG A 155 -16.26 31.79 0.35
CA ARG A 155 -17.51 32.07 1.07
C ARG A 155 -17.38 33.29 1.95
N LEU A 156 -16.29 33.48 2.68
CA LEU A 156 -16.03 34.68 3.47
C LEU A 156 -15.91 35.90 2.58
N ALA A 157 -15.23 35.83 1.45
CA ALA A 157 -15.14 36.91 0.48
C ALA A 157 -16.50 37.29 -0.09
N THR A 158 -17.45 36.36 -0.19
CA THR A 158 -18.82 36.64 -0.61
C THR A 158 -19.60 37.40 0.46
N LEU A 159 -19.37 37.12 1.74
CA LEU A 159 -20.03 37.84 2.85
C LEU A 159 -19.52 39.28 2.99
N THR A 160 -18.26 39.54 2.66
CA THR A 160 -17.63 40.89 2.73
C THR A 160 -17.81 41.72 1.46
N ARG A 161 -18.60 41.25 0.50
CA ARG A 161 -18.95 42.06 -0.70
C ARG A 161 -19.71 43.32 -0.30
N PRO A 162 -19.41 44.47 -0.93
CA PRO A 162 -20.05 45.76 -0.60
C PRO A 162 -21.59 45.71 -0.66
N GLU A 163 -22.15 44.85 -1.53
CA GLU A 163 -23.59 44.64 -1.65
C GLU A 163 -24.22 44.00 -0.41
N ASN A 164 -23.49 43.08 0.25
CA ASN A 164 -23.95 42.44 1.48
C ASN A 164 -23.74 43.32 2.70
N LEU A 165 -22.64 44.08 2.74
CA LEU A 165 -22.41 45.08 3.79
C LEU A 165 -23.49 46.18 3.76
N SER A 166 -23.85 46.70 2.60
CA SER A 166 -24.93 47.71 2.49
C SER A 166 -26.30 47.15 2.91
N ARG A 167 -26.57 45.86 2.68
CA ARG A 167 -27.80 45.24 3.19
C ARG A 167 -27.82 45.11 4.70
N ILE A 168 -26.68 44.77 5.31
CA ILE A 168 -26.54 44.74 6.77
C ILE A 168 -26.72 46.13 7.37
N GLU A 169 -26.07 47.17 6.82
CA GLU A 169 -26.20 48.54 7.23
C GLU A 169 -27.64 49.02 7.13
N ASN A 170 -28.32 48.76 6.01
CA ASN A 170 -29.73 49.12 5.82
C ASN A 170 -30.65 48.37 6.80
N THR A 171 -30.34 47.15 7.16
CA THR A 171 -31.14 46.39 8.13
C THR A 171 -30.94 46.94 9.54
N LEU A 172 -29.71 47.27 9.92
CA LEU A 172 -29.39 47.89 11.20
C LEU A 172 -30.07 49.27 11.32
N ALA A 173 -30.01 50.11 10.27
CA ALA A 173 -30.68 51.40 10.24
C ALA A 173 -32.20 51.29 10.40
N ARG A 174 -32.85 50.27 9.83
CA ARG A 174 -34.26 49.99 10.01
C ARG A 174 -34.60 49.57 11.44
N ILE A 175 -33.79 48.72 12.04
CA ILE A 175 -33.96 48.31 13.44
C ILE A 175 -33.84 49.50 14.38
N GLU A 176 -32.84 50.36 14.15
CA GLU A 176 -32.63 51.56 14.93
C GLU A 176 -33.79 52.57 14.81
N SER A 177 -34.30 52.76 13.58
CA SER A 177 -35.46 53.62 13.35
C SER A 177 -36.75 53.08 14.01
N SER A 178 -36.94 51.75 13.98
CA SER A 178 -38.07 51.10 14.66
C SER A 178 -38.00 51.21 16.18
N SER A 179 -36.80 51.13 16.74
CA SER A 179 -36.56 51.25 18.19
C SER A 179 -36.83 52.68 18.66
N ARG A 180 -36.41 53.70 17.88
CA ARG A 180 -36.73 55.11 18.21
C ARG A 180 -38.20 55.41 18.10
N GLY A 181 -38.94 54.76 17.18
CA GLY A 181 -40.40 54.97 17.06
C GLY A 181 -41.18 54.41 18.24
N LEU A 182 -40.69 53.42 18.92
CA LEU A 182 -41.28 52.84 20.13
C LEU A 182 -41.07 53.74 21.37
N ASP A 183 -39.95 54.47 21.45
CA ASP A 183 -39.64 55.36 22.57
C ASP A 183 -40.46 56.66 22.51
N GLN A 184 -41.06 56.99 21.37
CA GLN A 184 -41.91 58.22 21.22
C GLN A 184 -43.40 57.94 21.47
N THR A 185 -43.81 56.73 21.70
CA THR A 185 -45.22 56.35 21.91
C THR A 185 -45.52 55.89 23.36
N LEU A 186 -44.54 55.96 24.25
CA LEU A 186 -44.68 55.82 25.71
C LEU A 186 -44.62 57.23 26.40
#